data_091af85750a5f634136173a493a03135
#
_entry.id   091af85750a5f634136173a493a03135
#
_cell.length_a   1.000
_cell.length_b   1.000
_cell.length_c   1.000
_cell.angle_alpha   90.00
_cell.angle_beta   90.00
_cell.angle_gamma   90.00
#
_symmetry.space_group_name_H-M   'P 1'
#
loop_
_entity.id
_entity.type
_entity.pdbx_description
1 polymer ?
#
loop_
_entity_poly.entity_id
_entity_poly.type
_entity_poly.pdbx_seq_one_letter_code
_entity_poly.pdbx_strand_id
1 'polypeptide(L)'
;TQDDAHIFCTEEQITDECISVTKLILDIYKDLGFEKVFLKYSDRPEKRVGDDKIWDKSEKALLEAIKKTKLEYTINKGEGAFYGPKIEFVLRDAIGRDWQCGTLQVDLNLPGRLGATFVDKDGVKKIPVMLHRALFGSLERFIGIIIENYAGKLPFWLSPSQIVVLPIAEEHNDYAKKIFKDMFKAVSYTH
;
A
#
# COMPACT_ATOMS: atom_id res chain seq x y z
N THR A 1 -8.12 4.66 -10.61
CA THR A 1 -7.99 5.22 -9.24
C THR A 1 -6.80 4.60 -8.55
N GLN A 2 -6.07 5.37 -7.72
CA GLN A 2 -4.94 4.89 -6.91
C GLN A 2 -5.21 5.18 -5.43
N ASP A 3 -4.59 4.39 -4.57
CA ASP A 3 -4.66 4.53 -3.11
C ASP A 3 -3.45 5.30 -2.53
N ASP A 4 -2.92 6.22 -3.30
CA ASP A 4 -1.74 7.02 -2.92
C ASP A 4 -2.00 7.83 -1.65
N ALA A 5 -1.01 7.81 -0.75
CA ALA A 5 -0.98 8.64 0.43
C ALA A 5 0.43 9.10 0.74
N HIS A 6 0.52 10.18 1.51
CA HIS A 6 1.78 10.80 1.89
C HIS A 6 1.91 10.82 3.42
N ILE A 7 3.08 10.43 3.91
CA ILE A 7 3.45 10.47 5.32
C ILE A 7 4.54 11.52 5.46
N PHE A 8 4.34 12.49 6.35
CA PHE A 8 5.36 13.48 6.69
C PHE A 8 5.99 13.08 8.01
N CYS A 9 7.32 12.99 8.03
CA CYS A 9 8.07 12.58 9.19
C CYS A 9 9.41 13.34 9.30
N THR A 10 10.09 13.20 10.42
CA THR A 10 11.48 13.66 10.56
C THR A 10 12.43 12.64 9.93
N GLU A 11 13.69 13.05 9.72
CA GLU A 11 14.69 12.15 9.15
C GLU A 11 14.97 10.94 10.05
N GLU A 12 14.92 11.12 11.37
CA GLU A 12 15.12 10.05 12.34
C GLU A 12 13.99 9.00 12.30
N GLN A 13 12.80 9.40 11.87
CA GLN A 13 11.62 8.53 11.79
C GLN A 13 11.54 7.72 10.50
N ILE A 14 12.32 8.04 9.46
CA ILE A 14 12.21 7.41 8.14
C ILE A 14 12.23 5.87 8.24
N THR A 15 13.21 5.33 8.96
CA THR A 15 13.39 3.87 9.03
C THR A 15 12.21 3.18 9.68
N ASP A 16 11.71 3.72 10.79
CA ASP A 16 10.61 3.12 11.54
C ASP A 16 9.27 3.25 10.79
N GLU A 17 9.03 4.39 10.13
CA GLU A 17 7.88 4.58 9.26
C GLU A 17 7.92 3.63 8.05
N CYS A 18 9.08 3.45 7.41
CA CYS A 18 9.23 2.50 6.32
C CYS A 18 8.95 1.05 6.76
N ILE A 19 9.39 0.65 7.95
CA ILE A 19 9.10 -0.67 8.52
C ILE A 19 7.60 -0.81 8.78
N SER A 20 6.98 0.19 9.38
CA SER A 20 5.55 0.19 9.69
C SER A 20 4.70 0.04 8.43
N VAL A 21 4.99 0.83 7.39
CA VAL A 21 4.29 0.73 6.09
C VAL A 21 4.54 -0.62 5.41
N THR A 22 5.78 -1.11 5.42
CA THR A 22 6.10 -2.43 4.85
C THR A 22 5.29 -3.53 5.53
N LYS A 23 5.22 -3.51 6.87
CA LYS A 23 4.42 -4.47 7.63
C LYS A 23 2.94 -4.36 7.27
N LEU A 24 2.39 -3.16 7.23
CA LEU A 24 1.00 -2.92 6.86
C LEU A 24 0.66 -3.52 5.48
N ILE A 25 1.52 -3.29 4.47
CA ILE A 25 1.32 -3.83 3.12
C ILE A 25 1.31 -5.36 3.16
N LEU A 26 2.27 -5.98 3.84
CA LEU A 26 2.38 -7.44 3.91
C LEU A 26 1.22 -8.08 4.65
N ASP A 27 0.78 -7.47 5.76
CA ASP A 27 -0.37 -7.94 6.54
C ASP A 27 -1.65 -7.89 5.68
N ILE A 28 -1.89 -6.78 4.97
CA ILE A 28 -3.04 -6.63 4.07
C ILE A 28 -2.98 -7.66 2.93
N TYR A 29 -1.82 -7.87 2.30
CA TYR A 29 -1.71 -8.84 1.21
C TYR A 29 -1.96 -10.27 1.71
N LYS A 30 -1.48 -10.60 2.90
CA LYS A 30 -1.76 -11.88 3.55
C LYS A 30 -3.26 -12.07 3.81
N ASP A 31 -3.94 -11.05 4.34
CA ASP A 31 -5.39 -11.08 4.58
C ASP A 31 -6.18 -11.24 3.27
N LEU A 32 -5.64 -10.72 2.17
CA LEU A 32 -6.19 -10.87 0.82
C LEU A 32 -5.75 -12.18 0.12
N GLY A 33 -5.10 -13.10 0.84
CA GLY A 33 -4.73 -14.43 0.34
C GLY A 33 -3.45 -14.50 -0.49
N PHE A 34 -2.62 -13.46 -0.49
CA PHE A 34 -1.32 -13.47 -1.16
C PHE A 34 -0.20 -13.88 -0.19
N GLU A 35 0.22 -15.14 -0.27
CA GLU A 35 1.28 -15.68 0.62
C GLU A 35 2.69 -15.26 0.20
N LYS A 36 2.89 -14.97 -1.08
CA LYS A 36 4.20 -14.63 -1.64
C LYS A 36 4.22 -13.22 -2.21
N VAL A 37 5.08 -12.39 -1.63
CA VAL A 37 5.33 -11.02 -2.06
C VAL A 37 6.80 -10.90 -2.42
N PHE A 38 7.10 -10.38 -3.59
CA PHE A 38 8.47 -10.14 -4.04
C PHE A 38 8.81 -8.67 -3.84
N LEU A 39 9.92 -8.39 -3.17
CA LEU A 39 10.40 -7.03 -2.98
C LEU A 39 11.44 -6.67 -4.02
N LYS A 40 11.31 -5.49 -4.60
CA LYS A 40 12.31 -4.89 -5.47
C LYS A 40 12.72 -3.54 -4.88
N TYR A 41 14.02 -3.33 -4.76
CA TYR A 41 14.59 -2.05 -4.39
C TYR A 41 15.11 -1.37 -5.65
N SER A 42 14.68 -0.13 -5.88
CA SER A 42 15.08 0.67 -7.04
C SER A 42 15.84 1.90 -6.57
N ASP A 43 17.09 2.02 -6.98
CA ASP A 43 17.99 3.10 -6.64
C ASP A 43 17.87 4.29 -7.60
N ARG A 44 18.76 5.28 -7.44
CA ARG A 44 18.76 6.53 -8.19
C ARG A 44 18.80 6.34 -9.69
N PRO A 45 17.90 7.00 -10.48
CA PRO A 45 18.00 7.04 -11.92
C PRO A 45 19.06 8.06 -12.39
N GLU A 46 19.47 7.97 -13.65
CA GLU A 46 20.40 8.94 -14.24
C GLU A 46 19.84 10.37 -14.21
N LYS A 47 18.57 10.53 -14.63
CA LYS A 47 17.84 11.80 -14.56
C LYS A 47 17.06 11.91 -13.26
N ARG A 48 17.58 12.73 -12.34
CA ARG A 48 17.01 12.90 -10.99
C ARG A 48 17.08 14.33 -10.49
N VAL A 49 16.32 14.66 -9.47
CA VAL A 49 16.39 15.92 -8.73
C VAL A 49 17.15 15.70 -7.42
N GLY A 50 17.73 16.78 -6.88
CA GLY A 50 18.54 16.75 -5.66
C GLY A 50 19.99 16.37 -5.91
N ASP A 51 20.81 16.59 -4.90
CA ASP A 51 22.25 16.26 -4.92
C ASP A 51 22.52 14.82 -4.48
N ASP A 52 23.75 14.36 -4.70
CA ASP A 52 24.11 12.98 -4.35
C ASP A 52 24.04 12.69 -2.84
N LYS A 53 24.26 13.68 -1.98
CA LYS A 53 24.17 13.51 -0.51
C LYS A 53 22.74 13.20 -0.07
N ILE A 54 21.76 13.86 -0.69
CA ILE A 54 20.33 13.60 -0.44
C ILE A 54 19.99 12.16 -0.87
N TRP A 55 20.46 11.75 -2.05
CA TRP A 55 20.25 10.41 -2.55
C TRP A 55 20.93 9.35 -1.68
N ASP A 56 22.19 9.55 -1.30
CA ASP A 56 22.91 8.63 -0.40
C ASP A 56 22.16 8.42 0.90
N LYS A 57 21.59 9.49 1.45
CA LYS A 57 20.81 9.44 2.70
C LYS A 57 19.50 8.70 2.54
N SER A 58 18.74 9.00 1.47
CA SER A 58 17.46 8.35 1.18
C SER A 58 17.63 6.86 0.91
N GLU A 59 18.61 6.51 0.09
CA GLU A 59 18.92 5.11 -0.25
C GLU A 59 19.37 4.31 0.97
N LYS A 60 20.24 4.89 1.79
CA LYS A 60 20.70 4.27 3.04
C LYS A 60 19.52 3.97 3.97
N ALA A 61 18.65 4.96 4.20
CA ALA A 61 17.52 4.82 5.11
C ALA A 61 16.55 3.73 4.62
N LEU A 62 16.27 3.70 3.32
CA LEU A 62 15.35 2.71 2.73
C LEU A 62 15.94 1.29 2.76
N LEU A 63 17.25 1.15 2.45
CA LEU A 63 17.95 -0.13 2.53
C LEU A 63 18.04 -0.64 3.98
N GLU A 64 18.24 0.22 4.96
CA GLU A 64 18.22 -0.16 6.38
C GLU A 64 16.83 -0.66 6.79
N ALA A 65 15.76 -0.02 6.31
CA ALA A 65 14.41 -0.47 6.55
C ALA A 65 14.16 -1.88 5.97
N ILE A 66 14.54 -2.11 4.70
CA ILE A 66 14.42 -3.44 4.07
C ILE A 66 15.19 -4.50 4.86
N LYS A 67 16.45 -4.23 5.21
CA LYS A 67 17.30 -5.18 5.98
C LYS A 67 16.68 -5.56 7.33
N LYS A 68 16.05 -4.60 8.02
CA LYS A 68 15.37 -4.86 9.30
C LYS A 68 14.14 -5.77 9.15
N THR A 69 13.48 -5.78 7.99
CA THR A 69 12.36 -6.70 7.72
C THR A 69 12.81 -8.15 7.54
N LYS A 70 14.10 -8.41 7.27
CA LYS A 70 14.68 -9.72 6.94
C LYS A 70 14.06 -10.39 5.70
N LEU A 71 13.37 -9.64 4.87
CA LEU A 71 12.79 -10.13 3.62
C LEU A 71 13.85 -10.14 2.51
N GLU A 72 13.75 -11.12 1.62
CA GLU A 72 14.55 -11.16 0.40
C GLU A 72 14.09 -10.06 -0.58
N TYR A 73 15.04 -9.43 -1.24
CA TYR A 73 14.75 -8.40 -2.25
C TYR A 73 15.74 -8.45 -3.40
N THR A 74 15.31 -7.97 -4.54
CA THR A 74 16.17 -7.77 -5.72
C THR A 74 16.46 -6.28 -5.91
N ILE A 75 17.56 -5.96 -6.57
CA ILE A 75 17.96 -4.58 -6.86
C ILE A 75 17.67 -4.28 -8.34
N ASN A 76 16.84 -3.27 -8.57
CA ASN A 76 16.59 -2.68 -9.88
C ASN A 76 17.37 -1.38 -10.01
N LYS A 77 18.55 -1.45 -10.62
CA LYS A 77 19.44 -0.30 -10.75
C LYS A 77 18.85 0.75 -11.69
N GLY A 78 18.81 2.01 -11.22
CA GLY A 78 18.36 3.15 -12.00
C GLY A 78 16.85 3.27 -12.18
N GLU A 79 16.04 2.44 -11.52
CA GLU A 79 14.58 2.39 -11.70
C GLU A 79 13.83 3.15 -10.58
N GLY A 80 14.53 3.89 -9.74
CA GLY A 80 13.92 4.77 -8.75
C GLY A 80 13.09 5.89 -9.39
N ALA A 81 12.23 6.54 -8.59
CA ALA A 81 11.56 7.75 -9.05
C ALA A 81 12.57 8.89 -9.19
N PHE A 82 12.28 9.88 -10.05
CA PHE A 82 13.19 11.01 -10.25
C PHE A 82 13.46 11.84 -8.98
N TYR A 83 12.64 11.70 -7.95
CA TYR A 83 12.73 12.43 -6.67
C TYR A 83 13.20 11.57 -5.49
N GLY A 84 13.22 10.24 -5.61
CA GLY A 84 13.66 9.37 -4.53
C GLY A 84 13.71 7.87 -4.86
N PRO A 85 14.47 7.09 -4.07
CA PRO A 85 14.52 5.63 -4.20
C PRO A 85 13.19 5.02 -3.75
N LYS A 86 12.91 3.79 -4.20
CA LYS A 86 11.65 3.11 -3.89
C LYS A 86 11.82 1.63 -3.55
N ILE A 87 10.88 1.13 -2.73
CA ILE A 87 10.59 -0.29 -2.59
C ILE A 87 9.32 -0.58 -3.39
N GLU A 88 9.33 -1.62 -4.18
CA GLU A 88 8.19 -2.13 -4.92
C GLU A 88 7.75 -3.46 -4.33
N PHE A 89 6.45 -3.60 -4.09
CA PHE A 89 5.83 -4.84 -3.64
C PHE A 89 5.13 -5.48 -4.83
N VAL A 90 5.66 -6.62 -5.25
CA VAL A 90 5.24 -7.32 -6.47
C VAL A 90 4.47 -8.56 -6.10
N LEU A 91 3.26 -8.68 -6.63
CA LEU A 91 2.43 -9.87 -6.55
C LEU A 91 2.52 -10.66 -7.85
N ARG A 92 2.44 -11.98 -7.73
CA ARG A 92 2.36 -12.87 -8.89
C ARG A 92 0.94 -13.38 -9.04
N ASP A 93 0.36 -13.21 -10.21
CA ASP A 93 -0.99 -13.68 -10.51
C ASP A 93 -1.06 -15.20 -10.72
N ALA A 94 -2.28 -15.71 -10.91
CA ALA A 94 -2.55 -17.13 -11.06
C ALA A 94 -1.89 -17.80 -12.29
N ILE A 95 -1.51 -17.01 -13.29
CA ILE A 95 -0.82 -17.49 -14.51
C ILE A 95 0.66 -17.14 -14.54
N GLY A 96 1.22 -16.65 -13.42
CA GLY A 96 2.65 -16.43 -13.22
C GLY A 96 3.18 -15.06 -13.68
N ARG A 97 2.32 -14.07 -13.97
CA ARG A 97 2.74 -12.70 -14.31
C ARG A 97 3.01 -11.90 -13.04
N ASP A 98 4.07 -11.11 -13.06
CA ASP A 98 4.44 -10.22 -11.96
C ASP A 98 3.77 -8.85 -12.11
N TRP A 99 3.13 -8.38 -11.04
CA TRP A 99 2.45 -7.10 -10.95
C TRP A 99 2.99 -6.27 -9.81
N GLN A 100 3.58 -5.13 -10.13
CA GLN A 100 3.89 -4.12 -9.12
C GLN A 100 2.57 -3.53 -8.61
N CYS A 101 2.26 -3.75 -7.34
CA CYS A 101 1.07 -3.25 -6.67
C CYS A 101 1.43 -2.17 -5.66
N GLY A 102 2.07 -2.53 -4.57
CA GLY A 102 2.51 -1.58 -3.56
C GLY A 102 3.80 -0.86 -3.92
N THR A 103 3.94 0.35 -3.41
CA THR A 103 5.18 1.14 -3.47
C THR A 103 5.39 1.91 -2.18
N LEU A 104 6.65 2.09 -1.81
CA LEU A 104 7.09 2.99 -0.77
C LEU A 104 8.32 3.74 -1.26
N GLN A 105 8.26 5.08 -1.25
CA GLN A 105 9.30 5.95 -1.79
C GLN A 105 9.70 6.97 -0.73
N VAL A 106 11.00 7.24 -0.60
CA VAL A 106 11.53 8.24 0.32
C VAL A 106 11.90 9.49 -0.47
N ASP A 107 11.28 10.61 -0.12
CA ASP A 107 11.44 11.89 -0.80
C ASP A 107 11.96 12.97 0.17
N LEU A 108 13.19 13.35 -0.03
CA LEU A 108 13.85 14.45 0.68
C LEU A 108 13.91 15.75 -0.18
N ASN A 109 13.30 15.75 -1.36
CA ASN A 109 13.41 16.85 -2.33
C ASN A 109 12.14 17.70 -2.43
N LEU A 110 10.99 17.06 -2.68
CA LEU A 110 9.75 17.78 -2.98
C LEU A 110 9.20 18.60 -1.82
N PRO A 111 9.24 18.16 -0.54
CA PRO A 111 8.71 18.98 0.55
C PRO A 111 9.34 20.36 0.62
N GLY A 112 10.67 20.47 0.47
CA GLY A 112 11.36 21.75 0.46
C GLY A 112 10.99 22.62 -0.74
N ARG A 113 10.82 22.03 -1.92
CA ARG A 113 10.39 22.75 -3.13
C ARG A 113 8.95 23.25 -3.05
N LEU A 114 8.11 22.55 -2.31
CA LEU A 114 6.72 22.92 -2.05
C LEU A 114 6.57 23.90 -0.87
N GLY A 115 7.67 24.24 -0.20
CA GLY A 115 7.66 25.11 0.97
C GLY A 115 7.07 24.48 2.22
N ALA A 116 6.99 23.16 2.29
CA ALA A 116 6.50 22.46 3.47
C ALA A 116 7.48 22.61 4.64
N THR A 117 6.96 23.00 5.80
CA THR A 117 7.76 23.13 7.02
C THR A 117 6.98 22.63 8.24
N PHE A 118 7.69 22.13 9.23
CA PHE A 118 7.15 21.84 10.56
C PHE A 118 8.01 22.53 11.63
N VAL A 119 7.46 22.69 12.82
CA VAL A 119 8.20 23.22 13.97
C VAL A 119 8.72 22.05 14.78
N ASP A 120 10.03 21.93 14.87
CA ASP A 120 10.69 20.89 15.65
C ASP A 120 10.63 21.20 17.15
N LYS A 121 11.05 20.24 17.98
CA LYS A 121 11.07 20.32 19.45
C LYS A 121 11.83 21.54 19.99
N ASP A 122 12.81 22.00 19.22
CA ASP A 122 13.64 23.19 19.52
C ASP A 122 12.98 24.51 19.12
N GLY A 123 11.73 24.49 18.60
CA GLY A 123 11.02 25.66 18.12
C GLY A 123 11.50 26.15 16.74
N VAL A 124 12.41 25.43 16.08
CA VAL A 124 12.98 25.78 14.78
C VAL A 124 12.14 25.17 13.65
N LYS A 125 11.89 25.95 12.60
CA LYS A 125 11.24 25.45 11.38
C LYS A 125 12.22 24.57 10.59
N LYS A 126 11.80 23.34 10.30
CA LYS A 126 12.53 22.36 9.49
C LYS A 126 11.68 21.87 8.34
N ILE A 127 12.33 21.37 7.29
CA ILE A 127 11.65 20.73 6.16
C ILE A 127 11.41 19.26 6.54
N PRO A 128 10.18 18.74 6.41
CA PRO A 128 9.91 17.32 6.67
C PRO A 128 10.43 16.43 5.53
N VAL A 129 10.62 15.16 5.84
CA VAL A 129 10.72 14.10 4.84
C VAL A 129 9.31 13.70 4.43
N MET A 130 9.10 13.35 3.17
CA MET A 130 7.85 12.80 2.68
C MET A 130 8.05 11.37 2.21
N LEU A 131 7.20 10.47 2.69
CA LEU A 131 7.10 9.12 2.17
C LEU A 131 5.86 9.03 1.31
N HIS A 132 6.04 8.66 0.06
CA HIS A 132 4.93 8.34 -0.84
C HIS A 132 4.64 6.84 -0.70
N ARG A 133 3.40 6.49 -0.44
CA ARG A 133 3.02 5.08 -0.34
C ARG A 133 1.76 4.79 -1.14
N ALA A 134 1.74 3.64 -1.80
CA ALA A 134 0.56 2.99 -2.32
C ALA A 134 0.57 1.54 -1.82
N LEU A 135 -0.59 1.02 -1.41
CA LEU A 135 -0.74 -0.37 -0.97
C LEU A 135 -1.13 -1.26 -2.15
N PHE A 136 -2.04 -0.78 -2.98
CA PHE A 136 -2.63 -1.53 -4.10
C PHE A 136 -2.17 -1.03 -5.47
N GLY A 137 -1.72 0.24 -5.55
CA GLY A 137 -1.50 0.94 -6.80
C GLY A 137 -2.84 1.21 -7.50
N SER A 138 -3.00 0.81 -8.77
CA SER A 138 -4.32 0.90 -9.43
C SER A 138 -5.31 -0.06 -8.79
N LEU A 139 -6.38 0.50 -8.19
CA LEU A 139 -7.44 -0.30 -7.55
C LEU A 139 -8.14 -1.21 -8.56
N GLU A 140 -8.38 -0.74 -9.77
CA GLU A 140 -9.02 -1.53 -10.83
C GLU A 140 -8.20 -2.75 -11.20
N ARG A 141 -6.87 -2.58 -11.37
CA ARG A 141 -5.96 -3.68 -11.65
C ARG A 141 -5.86 -4.64 -10.46
N PHE A 142 -5.78 -4.12 -9.25
CA PHE A 142 -5.68 -4.93 -8.04
C PHE A 142 -6.93 -5.78 -7.82
N ILE A 143 -8.13 -5.23 -8.06
CA ILE A 143 -9.39 -5.98 -8.03
C ILE A 143 -9.35 -7.11 -9.06
N GLY A 144 -8.87 -6.85 -10.28
CA GLY A 144 -8.69 -7.89 -11.31
C GLY A 144 -7.79 -9.04 -10.83
N ILE A 145 -6.66 -8.71 -10.19
CA ILE A 145 -5.73 -9.70 -9.63
C ILE A 145 -6.40 -10.54 -8.53
N ILE A 146 -7.18 -9.90 -7.64
CA ILE A 146 -7.94 -10.61 -6.60
C ILE A 146 -8.96 -11.58 -7.21
N ILE A 147 -9.74 -11.11 -8.19
CA ILE A 147 -10.76 -11.95 -8.84
C ILE A 147 -10.11 -13.18 -9.50
N GLU A 148 -8.97 -12.99 -10.17
CA GLU A 148 -8.20 -14.11 -10.76
C GLU A 148 -7.67 -15.06 -9.68
N ASN A 149 -7.08 -14.52 -8.60
CA ASN A 149 -6.50 -15.32 -7.51
C ASN A 149 -7.54 -16.22 -6.85
N TYR A 150 -8.75 -15.74 -6.68
CA TYR A 150 -9.85 -16.49 -6.08
C TYR A 150 -10.71 -17.25 -7.12
N ALA A 151 -10.39 -17.18 -8.41
CA ALA A 151 -11.22 -17.72 -9.49
C ALA A 151 -12.70 -17.27 -9.38
N GLY A 152 -12.92 -16.02 -8.97
CA GLY A 152 -14.24 -15.43 -8.72
C GLY A 152 -14.93 -15.87 -7.43
N LYS A 153 -14.35 -16.80 -6.66
CA LYS A 153 -14.91 -17.30 -5.39
C LYS A 153 -14.34 -16.50 -4.22
N LEU A 154 -14.71 -15.24 -4.14
CA LEU A 154 -14.22 -14.33 -3.11
C LEU A 154 -14.58 -14.79 -1.69
N PRO A 155 -13.74 -14.54 -0.68
CA PRO A 155 -14.09 -14.79 0.71
C PRO A 155 -15.31 -13.96 1.12
N PHE A 156 -16.04 -14.42 2.14
CA PHE A 156 -17.30 -13.82 2.56
C PHE A 156 -17.22 -12.29 2.76
N TRP A 157 -16.20 -11.83 3.47
CA TRP A 157 -16.03 -10.41 3.79
C TRP A 157 -15.69 -9.51 2.58
N LEU A 158 -15.17 -10.11 1.49
CA LEU A 158 -14.83 -9.41 0.24
C LEU A 158 -15.89 -9.59 -0.85
N SER A 159 -16.88 -10.43 -0.59
CA SER A 159 -17.92 -10.77 -1.56
C SER A 159 -18.90 -9.59 -1.75
N PRO A 160 -19.19 -9.16 -3.00
CA PRO A 160 -20.16 -8.09 -3.27
C PRO A 160 -21.57 -8.41 -2.78
N SER A 161 -21.95 -9.69 -2.79
CA SER A 161 -23.20 -10.19 -2.25
C SER A 161 -22.87 -11.25 -1.21
N GLN A 162 -22.93 -10.87 0.07
CA GLN A 162 -22.54 -11.74 1.19
C GLN A 162 -23.62 -12.72 1.56
N ILE A 163 -24.87 -12.28 1.56
CA ILE A 163 -26.04 -13.10 1.94
C ILE A 163 -27.19 -12.82 0.98
N VAL A 164 -27.83 -13.87 0.52
CA VAL A 164 -29.06 -13.78 -0.27
C VAL A 164 -30.16 -14.53 0.47
N VAL A 165 -31.28 -13.87 0.74
CA VAL A 165 -32.45 -14.49 1.38
C VAL A 165 -33.44 -14.86 0.30
N LEU A 166 -33.66 -16.17 0.11
CA LEU A 166 -34.56 -16.73 -0.91
C LEU A 166 -35.81 -17.34 -0.26
N PRO A 167 -36.98 -16.71 -0.38
CA PRO A 167 -38.23 -17.35 0.04
C PRO A 167 -38.60 -18.51 -0.87
N ILE A 168 -39.06 -19.61 -0.29
CA ILE A 168 -39.47 -20.82 -1.04
C ILE A 168 -40.85 -20.62 -1.71
N ALA A 169 -41.74 -19.83 -1.07
CA ALA A 169 -43.07 -19.55 -1.56
C ALA A 169 -43.45 -18.09 -1.25
N GLU A 170 -44.45 -17.56 -1.95
CA GLU A 170 -44.88 -16.16 -1.79
C GLU A 170 -45.31 -15.82 -0.36
N GLU A 171 -45.93 -16.78 0.34
CA GLU A 171 -46.36 -16.63 1.74
C GLU A 171 -45.20 -16.37 2.71
N HIS A 172 -43.94 -16.67 2.32
CA HIS A 172 -42.77 -16.44 3.13
C HIS A 172 -42.08 -15.08 2.85
N ASN A 173 -42.59 -14.31 1.88
CA ASN A 173 -41.97 -13.05 1.45
C ASN A 173 -41.82 -12.03 2.59
N ASP A 174 -42.83 -11.89 3.44
CA ASP A 174 -42.81 -10.91 4.52
C ASP A 174 -41.81 -11.29 5.62
N TYR A 175 -41.66 -12.58 5.89
CA TYR A 175 -40.65 -13.10 6.80
C TYR A 175 -39.23 -12.89 6.22
N ALA A 176 -39.04 -13.22 4.95
CA ALA A 176 -37.76 -13.01 4.26
C ALA A 176 -37.35 -11.52 4.24
N LYS A 177 -38.31 -10.61 3.97
CA LYS A 177 -38.08 -9.15 4.05
C LYS A 177 -37.70 -8.68 5.44
N LYS A 178 -38.30 -9.28 6.49
CA LYS A 178 -37.93 -8.94 7.85
C LYS A 178 -36.48 -9.35 8.16
N ILE A 179 -36.09 -10.59 7.82
CA ILE A 179 -34.71 -11.06 8.00
C ILE A 179 -33.72 -10.16 7.25
N PHE A 180 -34.01 -9.85 5.98
CA PHE A 180 -33.17 -8.95 5.19
C PHE A 180 -32.99 -7.60 5.86
N LYS A 181 -34.06 -6.98 6.35
CA LYS A 181 -33.99 -5.69 7.03
C LYS A 181 -33.17 -5.75 8.32
N ASP A 182 -33.29 -6.83 9.09
CA ASP A 182 -32.58 -6.99 10.36
C ASP A 182 -31.07 -7.21 10.08
N MET A 183 -30.71 -8.02 9.09
CA MET A 183 -29.33 -8.20 8.64
C MET A 183 -28.73 -6.89 8.08
N PHE A 184 -29.47 -6.18 7.24
CA PHE A 184 -29.02 -4.92 6.65
C PHE A 184 -28.72 -3.86 7.71
N LYS A 185 -29.55 -3.76 8.75
CA LYS A 185 -29.28 -2.89 9.90
C LYS A 185 -28.01 -3.25 10.64
N ALA A 186 -27.72 -4.55 10.83
CA ALA A 186 -26.51 -5.00 11.51
C ALA A 186 -25.22 -4.65 10.74
N VAL A 187 -25.28 -4.61 9.39
CA VAL A 187 -24.13 -4.28 8.53
C VAL A 187 -23.96 -2.77 8.35
N SER A 188 -25.04 -1.98 8.39
CA SER A 188 -24.99 -0.54 8.10
C SER A 188 -24.33 0.32 9.21
N TYR A 189 -23.85 -0.28 10.29
CA TYR A 189 -23.09 0.42 11.35
C TYR A 189 -21.59 0.55 11.05
N THR A 190 -21.11 0.09 9.90
CA THR A 190 -19.70 0.17 9.50
C THR A 190 -19.38 1.29 8.52
N HIS A 191 -20.31 2.22 8.33
CA HIS A 191 -20.10 3.41 7.46
C HIS A 191 -20.35 4.70 8.21
#